data_cc763331462e9d34a9c1168d6b4afe26
#
_entry.id   cc763331462e9d34a9c1168d6b4afe26
#
_cell.length_a   1.000
_cell.length_b   1.000
_cell.length_c   1.000
_cell.angle_alpha   90.00
_cell.angle_beta   90.00
_cell.angle_gamma   90.00
#
_symmetry.space_group_name_H-M   'P 1'
#
loop_
_entity.id
_entity.type
_entity.pdbx_description
1 polymer ?
#
loop_
_entity_poly.entity_id
_entity_poly.type
_entity_poly.pdbx_seq_one_letter_code
_entity_poly.pdbx_strand_id
1 'polypeptide(L)'
;MSDRLVGSEMCIRDSNYDYKIFKEFYENNVSTFAFSLRGASSLSGDDIKLSERLYIPGRKLRGFESGKIGPKDGSDFIGGNYVSTINATTTIPKILENVQTVDIVLFADAANIWGVDYDSSLDKSGIRSSVGVGLDWLTPVGPLTFSFAQPITKEPTDIEETFRFNIGTSF
;
A
#
# COMPACT_ATOMS: atom_id res chain seq x y z
N MET A 1 38.69 25.11 -19.20
CA MET A 1 37.25 25.41 -19.23
C MET A 1 36.55 24.25 -18.57
N SER A 2 36.14 24.44 -17.32
CA SER A 2 35.54 23.41 -16.52
C SER A 2 34.03 23.49 -16.75
N ASP A 3 33.49 22.57 -17.56
CA ASP A 3 32.05 22.38 -17.64
C ASP A 3 31.56 21.80 -16.30
N ARG A 4 31.07 22.68 -15.47
CA ARG A 4 30.19 22.27 -14.37
C ARG A 4 28.94 21.67 -15.00
N LEU A 5 28.85 20.35 -14.94
CA LEU A 5 27.57 19.65 -15.04
C LEU A 5 26.72 20.11 -13.85
N VAL A 6 25.96 21.16 -14.06
CA VAL A 6 24.87 21.52 -13.20
C VAL A 6 23.88 20.35 -13.32
N GLY A 7 23.84 19.51 -12.29
CA GLY A 7 22.83 18.46 -12.20
C GLY A 7 21.48 19.13 -12.35
N SER A 8 20.76 18.78 -13.41
CA SER A 8 19.36 19.15 -13.58
C SER A 8 18.61 18.63 -12.37
N GLU A 9 18.28 19.51 -11.43
CA GLU A 9 17.34 19.17 -10.35
C GLU A 9 15.99 18.94 -11.02
N MET A 10 15.56 17.68 -11.07
CA MET A 10 14.26 17.33 -11.59
C MET A 10 13.20 17.85 -10.62
N CYS A 11 12.40 18.82 -11.05
CA CYS A 11 11.25 19.28 -10.29
C CYS A 11 10.11 18.26 -10.43
N ILE A 12 9.79 17.54 -9.35
CA ILE A 12 8.68 16.61 -9.29
C ILE A 12 7.55 17.26 -8.50
N ARG A 13 6.34 17.08 -9.00
CA ARG A 13 5.11 17.46 -8.31
C ARG A 13 4.41 16.19 -7.83
N ASP A 14 4.38 16.01 -6.51
CA ASP A 14 3.62 14.95 -5.86
C ASP A 14 2.22 15.45 -5.50
N SER A 15 1.24 14.63 -5.81
CA SER A 15 -0.16 14.83 -5.42
C SER A 15 -0.62 13.64 -4.61
N ASN A 16 -1.24 13.88 -3.46
CA ASN A 16 -1.79 12.86 -2.59
C ASN A 16 -3.21 13.23 -2.19
N TYR A 17 -4.12 12.29 -2.38
CA TYR A 17 -5.51 12.40 -1.94
C TYR A 17 -5.83 11.19 -1.07
N ASP A 18 -6.17 11.42 0.20
CA ASP A 18 -6.58 10.40 1.15
C ASP A 18 -7.98 10.72 1.67
N TYR A 19 -8.86 9.73 1.60
CA TYR A 19 -10.21 9.82 2.12
C TYR A 19 -10.49 8.64 3.04
N LYS A 20 -11.00 8.89 4.25
CA LYS A 20 -11.36 7.86 5.22
C LYS A 20 -12.73 8.12 5.79
N ILE A 21 -13.53 7.06 5.89
CA ILE A 21 -14.81 7.04 6.59
C ILE A 21 -14.74 6.01 7.70
N PHE A 22 -15.21 6.39 8.85
CA PHE A 22 -15.40 5.50 10.00
C PHE A 22 -16.89 5.34 10.24
N LYS A 23 -17.37 4.11 10.39
CA LYS A 23 -18.77 3.83 10.66
C LYS A 23 -18.90 2.67 11.64
N GLU A 24 -19.76 2.83 12.60
CA GLU A 24 -20.20 1.78 13.50
C GLU A 24 -21.43 1.10 12.89
N PHE A 25 -21.36 -0.22 12.67
CA PHE A 25 -22.48 -1.03 12.20
C PHE A 25 -23.14 -1.83 13.33
N TYR A 26 -22.38 -2.16 14.36
CA TYR A 26 -22.82 -2.87 15.58
C TYR A 26 -22.18 -2.21 16.79
N GLU A 27 -22.74 -2.45 17.98
CA GLU A 27 -22.16 -1.96 19.24
C GLU A 27 -20.67 -2.37 19.37
N ASN A 28 -19.80 -1.39 19.59
CA ASN A 28 -18.35 -1.55 19.71
C ASN A 28 -17.64 -2.11 18.45
N ASN A 29 -18.25 -2.01 17.27
CA ASN A 29 -17.63 -2.33 15.99
C ASN A 29 -17.18 -1.05 15.31
N VAL A 30 -15.93 -0.99 14.90
CA VAL A 30 -15.43 0.12 14.08
C VAL A 30 -15.11 -0.42 12.69
N SER A 31 -15.85 0.06 11.71
CA SER A 31 -15.57 -0.23 10.31
C SER A 31 -14.97 1.01 9.66
N THR A 32 -13.85 0.81 8.98
CA THR A 32 -13.12 1.86 8.27
C THR A 32 -13.10 1.57 6.79
N PHE A 33 -13.47 2.54 6.00
CA PHE A 33 -13.26 2.52 4.57
C PHE A 33 -12.30 3.64 4.21
N ALA A 34 -11.19 3.30 3.53
CA ALA A 34 -10.19 4.27 3.12
C ALA A 34 -9.91 4.15 1.63
N PHE A 35 -9.85 5.28 0.96
CA PHE A 35 -9.40 5.42 -0.42
C PHE A 35 -8.20 6.35 -0.46
N SER A 36 -7.17 5.98 -1.21
CA SER A 36 -5.98 6.81 -1.41
C SER A 36 -5.60 6.81 -2.88
N LEU A 37 -5.31 8.00 -3.39
CA LEU A 37 -4.77 8.22 -4.73
C LEU A 37 -3.50 9.04 -4.61
N ARG A 38 -2.42 8.55 -5.19
CA ARG A 38 -1.13 9.22 -5.24
C ARG A 38 -0.67 9.34 -6.69
N GLY A 39 -0.08 10.47 -7.02
CA GLY A 39 0.48 10.70 -8.34
C GLY A 39 1.75 11.54 -8.24
N ALA A 40 2.77 11.15 -8.99
CA ALA A 40 3.98 11.91 -9.21
C ALA A 40 4.02 12.35 -10.67
N SER A 41 4.39 13.60 -10.93
CA SER A 41 4.56 14.12 -12.28
C SER A 41 5.78 15.02 -12.36
N SER A 42 6.54 14.90 -13.46
CA SER A 42 7.64 15.81 -13.76
C SER A 42 7.11 17.15 -14.26
N LEU A 43 7.64 18.25 -13.74
CA LEU A 43 7.35 19.61 -14.22
C LEU A 43 8.25 20.02 -15.39
N SER A 44 9.40 19.35 -15.56
CA SER A 44 10.37 19.61 -16.65
C SER A 44 10.07 18.85 -17.93
N GLY A 45 9.12 17.89 -17.89
CA GLY A 45 8.79 17.03 -19.03
C GLY A 45 9.74 15.85 -19.20
N ASP A 46 10.71 15.68 -18.29
CA ASP A 46 11.60 14.53 -18.26
C ASP A 46 10.94 13.33 -17.58
N ASP A 47 11.45 12.12 -17.86
CA ASP A 47 10.97 10.90 -17.20
C ASP A 47 11.28 10.91 -15.71
N ILE A 48 10.34 10.40 -14.88
CA ILE A 48 10.52 10.34 -13.44
C ILE A 48 11.60 9.32 -13.09
N LYS A 49 12.60 9.75 -12.31
CA LYS A 49 13.70 8.89 -11.86
C LYS A 49 13.15 7.73 -11.03
N LEU A 50 13.78 6.57 -11.14
CA LEU A 50 13.38 5.35 -10.41
C LEU A 50 13.28 5.56 -8.88
N SER A 51 14.15 6.40 -8.32
CA SER A 51 14.15 6.75 -6.89
C SER A 51 12.94 7.54 -6.43
N GLU A 52 12.26 8.22 -7.36
CA GLU A 52 11.13 9.12 -7.11
C GLU A 52 9.78 8.48 -7.49
N ARG A 53 9.81 7.26 -8.00
CA ARG A 53 8.60 6.52 -8.35
C ARG A 53 7.88 6.02 -7.11
N LEU A 54 6.57 5.92 -7.25
CA LEU A 54 5.70 5.45 -6.19
C LEU A 54 5.68 3.92 -6.12
N TYR A 55 5.58 3.41 -4.90
CA TYR A 55 5.37 2.00 -4.59
C TYR A 55 4.17 1.84 -3.67
N ILE A 56 3.50 0.69 -3.73
CA ILE A 56 2.39 0.38 -2.82
C ILE A 56 2.98 -0.04 -1.46
N PRO A 57 2.69 0.72 -0.38
CA PRO A 57 3.12 0.32 0.96
C PRO A 57 2.41 -0.97 1.39
N GLY A 58 3.12 -1.88 2.03
CA GLY A 58 2.56 -3.16 2.46
C GLY A 58 1.37 -3.09 3.41
N ARG A 59 1.20 -1.97 4.14
CA ARG A 59 0.02 -1.72 4.97
C ARG A 59 -1.23 -1.34 4.16
N LYS A 60 -1.07 -0.90 2.90
CA LYS A 60 -2.16 -0.51 1.99
C LYS A 60 -2.61 -1.66 1.09
N LEU A 61 -1.80 -2.70 0.97
CA LEU A 61 -2.14 -3.93 0.26
C LEU A 61 -1.49 -5.11 0.99
N ARG A 62 -2.21 -5.69 1.92
CA ARG A 62 -1.78 -6.88 2.68
C ARG A 62 -1.89 -8.11 1.78
N GLY A 63 -1.09 -9.14 2.03
CA GLY A 63 -1.04 -10.33 1.19
C GLY A 63 0.01 -10.30 0.08
N PHE A 64 0.73 -9.16 -0.04
CA PHE A 64 1.78 -8.97 -1.03
C PHE A 64 3.02 -8.37 -0.38
N GLU A 65 4.20 -8.74 -0.86
CA GLU A 65 5.46 -8.17 -0.40
C GLU A 65 5.56 -6.69 -0.79
N SER A 66 5.91 -5.84 0.18
CA SER A 66 6.02 -4.40 -0.03
C SER A 66 7.07 -4.06 -1.08
N GLY A 67 6.72 -3.24 -2.07
CA GLY A 67 7.62 -2.85 -3.16
C GLY A 67 7.90 -3.94 -4.21
N LYS A 68 7.25 -5.11 -4.09
CA LYS A 68 7.37 -6.23 -5.03
C LYS A 68 6.07 -6.46 -5.81
N ILE A 69 5.45 -5.37 -6.21
CA ILE A 69 4.17 -5.33 -6.92
C ILE A 69 4.25 -4.28 -8.01
N GLY A 70 3.67 -4.56 -9.16
CA GLY A 70 3.52 -3.58 -10.25
C GLY A 70 4.48 -3.76 -11.41
N PRO A 71 4.74 -2.67 -12.15
CA PRO A 71 5.62 -2.70 -13.31
C PRO A 71 7.02 -3.22 -12.98
N LYS A 72 7.56 -4.03 -13.90
CA LYS A 72 8.84 -4.70 -13.73
C LYS A 72 9.68 -4.55 -15.00
N ASP A 73 10.93 -4.18 -14.81
CA ASP A 73 11.94 -4.14 -15.87
C ASP A 73 13.01 -5.19 -15.57
N GLY A 74 13.07 -6.23 -16.41
CA GLY A 74 13.90 -7.40 -16.17
C GLY A 74 13.57 -8.09 -14.84
N SER A 75 14.48 -8.03 -13.86
CA SER A 75 14.35 -8.59 -12.52
C SER A 75 13.78 -7.60 -11.50
N ASP A 76 13.81 -6.29 -11.79
CA ASP A 76 13.59 -5.24 -10.81
C ASP A 76 12.19 -4.63 -10.90
N PHE A 77 11.56 -4.42 -9.73
CA PHE A 77 10.32 -3.69 -9.63
C PHE A 77 10.62 -2.19 -9.71
N ILE A 78 10.00 -1.54 -10.67
CA ILE A 78 10.31 -0.14 -11.00
C ILE A 78 9.30 0.87 -10.44
N GLY A 79 8.22 0.38 -9.78
CA GLY A 79 7.16 1.25 -9.31
C GLY A 79 6.36 1.90 -10.45
N GLY A 80 5.60 2.92 -10.11
CA GLY A 80 4.79 3.67 -11.08
C GLY A 80 4.65 5.13 -10.69
N ASN A 81 4.12 5.93 -11.60
CA ASN A 81 3.86 7.34 -11.34
C ASN A 81 2.54 7.55 -10.61
N TYR A 82 1.64 6.57 -10.68
CA TYR A 82 0.33 6.63 -10.05
C TYR A 82 0.05 5.38 -9.23
N VAL A 83 -0.51 5.58 -8.04
CA VAL A 83 -0.95 4.51 -7.14
C VAL A 83 -2.35 4.82 -6.64
N SER A 84 -3.25 3.87 -6.74
CA SER A 84 -4.56 3.91 -6.08
C SER A 84 -4.71 2.75 -5.11
N THR A 85 -5.29 3.01 -3.95
CA THR A 85 -5.57 1.97 -2.95
C THR A 85 -6.96 2.13 -2.35
N ILE A 86 -7.62 1.01 -2.12
CA ILE A 86 -8.90 0.92 -1.42
C ILE A 86 -8.71 -0.07 -0.28
N ASN A 87 -9.04 0.33 0.93
CA ASN A 87 -8.96 -0.50 2.11
C ASN A 87 -10.30 -0.49 2.84
N ALA A 88 -10.85 -1.64 3.08
CA ALA A 88 -12.01 -1.85 3.93
C ALA A 88 -11.59 -2.70 5.12
N THR A 89 -11.87 -2.25 6.32
CA THR A 89 -11.46 -2.92 7.56
C THR A 89 -12.62 -2.87 8.56
N THR A 90 -12.89 -3.97 9.22
CA THR A 90 -13.92 -4.03 10.27
C THR A 90 -13.41 -4.79 11.48
N THR A 91 -13.58 -4.21 12.67
CA THR A 91 -13.23 -4.86 13.92
C THR A 91 -14.39 -5.75 14.34
N ILE A 92 -14.12 -6.99 14.76
CA ILE A 92 -15.12 -7.91 15.28
C ILE A 92 -15.15 -7.72 16.80
N PRO A 93 -16.25 -7.18 17.36
CA PRO A 93 -16.33 -6.93 18.79
C PRO A 93 -16.50 -8.24 19.57
N LYS A 94 -15.93 -8.29 20.77
CA LYS A 94 -16.22 -9.29 21.81
C LYS A 94 -15.93 -10.76 21.49
N ILE A 95 -15.01 -11.09 20.58
CA ILE A 95 -14.61 -12.50 20.42
C ILE A 95 -13.87 -12.99 21.67
N LEU A 96 -13.17 -12.09 22.36
CA LEU A 96 -12.41 -12.39 23.58
C LEU A 96 -12.96 -11.54 24.74
N GLU A 97 -14.06 -11.96 25.34
CA GLU A 97 -14.78 -11.21 26.40
C GLU A 97 -13.90 -10.80 27.60
N ASN A 98 -12.82 -11.53 27.86
CA ASN A 98 -11.89 -11.28 28.97
C ASN A 98 -10.60 -10.57 28.60
N VAL A 99 -10.37 -10.25 27.32
CA VAL A 99 -9.12 -9.63 26.83
C VAL A 99 -9.46 -8.33 26.11
N GLN A 100 -9.32 -7.21 26.82
CA GLN A 100 -9.59 -5.87 26.28
C GLN A 100 -8.45 -5.29 25.44
N THR A 101 -7.35 -6.00 25.32
CA THR A 101 -6.13 -5.53 24.64
C THR A 101 -5.93 -6.16 23.26
N VAL A 102 -6.84 -7.02 22.83
CA VAL A 102 -6.76 -7.74 21.55
C VAL A 102 -8.00 -7.52 20.72
N ASP A 103 -7.84 -6.99 19.53
CA ASP A 103 -8.90 -6.80 18.55
C ASP A 103 -8.67 -7.72 17.35
N ILE A 104 -9.72 -8.38 16.91
CA ILE A 104 -9.72 -9.15 15.66
C ILE A 104 -10.33 -8.28 14.56
N VAL A 105 -9.64 -8.21 13.45
CA VAL A 105 -9.97 -7.34 12.35
C VAL A 105 -10.13 -8.16 11.07
N LEU A 106 -11.25 -8.01 10.39
CA LEU A 106 -11.39 -8.48 9.00
C LEU A 106 -11.04 -7.35 8.06
N PHE A 107 -10.41 -7.67 6.94
CA PHE A 107 -10.06 -6.68 5.96
C PHE A 107 -10.19 -7.17 4.52
N ALA A 108 -10.41 -6.23 3.63
CA ALA A 108 -10.31 -6.39 2.19
C ALA A 108 -9.54 -5.19 1.63
N ASP A 109 -8.49 -5.46 0.90
CA ASP A 109 -7.63 -4.46 0.29
C ASP A 109 -7.64 -4.62 -1.23
N ALA A 110 -7.62 -3.50 -1.95
CA ALA A 110 -7.40 -3.47 -3.38
C ALA A 110 -6.45 -2.33 -3.73
N ALA A 111 -5.58 -2.54 -4.70
CA ALA A 111 -4.66 -1.53 -5.16
C ALA A 111 -4.31 -1.69 -6.64
N ASN A 112 -3.94 -0.59 -7.26
CA ASN A 112 -3.37 -0.55 -8.59
C ASN A 112 -2.18 0.41 -8.60
N ILE A 113 -1.19 0.09 -9.44
CA ILE A 113 0.00 0.92 -9.67
C ILE A 113 0.28 0.93 -11.17
N TRP A 114 0.48 2.11 -11.75
CA TRP A 114 0.66 2.30 -13.17
C TRP A 114 1.43 3.59 -13.50
N GLY A 115 1.69 3.81 -14.78
CA GLY A 115 2.40 4.97 -15.29
C GLY A 115 3.91 4.72 -15.31
N VAL A 116 4.39 4.18 -16.44
CA VAL A 116 5.83 4.07 -16.74
C VAL A 116 6.11 4.96 -17.93
N ASP A 117 6.88 6.03 -17.73
CA ASP A 117 7.07 7.11 -18.70
C ASP A 117 7.98 6.67 -19.86
N TYR A 118 9.12 6.02 -19.54
CA TYR A 118 10.16 5.72 -20.49
C TYR A 118 9.85 4.52 -21.40
N ASP A 119 8.97 3.61 -20.96
CA ASP A 119 8.54 2.46 -21.75
C ASP A 119 7.12 2.03 -21.38
N SER A 120 6.17 2.38 -22.22
CA SER A 120 4.76 2.03 -22.03
C SER A 120 4.46 0.53 -22.11
N SER A 121 5.39 -0.27 -22.66
CA SER A 121 5.24 -1.72 -22.71
C SER A 121 5.40 -2.39 -21.35
N LEU A 122 6.10 -1.71 -20.42
CA LEU A 122 6.30 -2.15 -19.04
C LEU A 122 5.11 -1.77 -18.14
N ASP A 123 4.26 -0.86 -18.59
CA ASP A 123 3.09 -0.40 -17.83
C ASP A 123 1.99 -1.46 -17.83
N LYS A 124 2.06 -2.38 -16.90
CA LYS A 124 1.03 -3.40 -16.66
C LYS A 124 0.11 -2.94 -15.54
N SER A 125 -0.87 -2.14 -15.90
CA SER A 125 -1.94 -1.74 -14.99
C SER A 125 -2.87 -2.91 -14.72
N GLY A 126 -2.85 -3.43 -13.50
CA GLY A 126 -3.73 -4.51 -13.04
C GLY A 126 -4.19 -4.26 -11.62
N ILE A 127 -5.46 -4.53 -11.33
CA ILE A 127 -5.97 -4.43 -9.97
C ILE A 127 -5.54 -5.68 -9.19
N ARG A 128 -4.81 -5.46 -8.10
CA ARG A 128 -4.49 -6.49 -7.11
C ARG A 128 -5.46 -6.36 -5.96
N SER A 129 -5.93 -7.48 -5.46
CA SER A 129 -6.80 -7.48 -4.29
C SER A 129 -6.51 -8.65 -3.37
N SER A 130 -6.78 -8.44 -2.10
CA SER A 130 -6.62 -9.45 -1.05
C SER A 130 -7.70 -9.30 0.00
N VAL A 131 -7.96 -10.39 0.71
CA VAL A 131 -8.80 -10.43 1.90
C VAL A 131 -8.05 -11.15 3.01
N GLY A 132 -8.38 -10.84 4.23
CA GLY A 132 -7.71 -11.50 5.34
C GLY A 132 -8.24 -11.15 6.71
N VAL A 133 -7.52 -11.67 7.69
CA VAL A 133 -7.78 -11.47 9.12
C VAL A 133 -6.56 -10.85 9.76
N GLY A 134 -6.77 -9.82 10.56
CA GLY A 134 -5.76 -9.21 11.39
C GLY A 134 -6.04 -9.44 12.88
N LEU A 135 -4.99 -9.40 13.66
CA LEU A 135 -5.03 -9.39 15.11
C LEU A 135 -4.19 -8.21 15.58
N ASP A 136 -4.84 -7.23 16.16
CA ASP A 136 -4.20 -6.06 16.75
C ASP A 136 -4.13 -6.25 18.27
N TRP A 137 -2.93 -6.32 18.80
CA TRP A 137 -2.68 -6.56 20.21
C TRP A 137 -1.92 -5.39 20.84
N LEU A 138 -2.59 -4.70 21.76
CA LEU A 138 -1.96 -3.64 22.53
C LEU A 138 -1.18 -4.24 23.71
N THR A 139 0.16 -4.20 23.59
CA THR A 139 1.07 -4.70 24.63
C THR A 139 1.76 -3.55 25.38
N PRO A 140 2.34 -3.79 26.56
CA PRO A 140 3.11 -2.78 27.28
C PRO A 140 4.33 -2.23 26.53
N VAL A 141 4.84 -2.98 25.54
CA VAL A 141 5.96 -2.56 24.68
C VAL A 141 5.51 -1.88 23.39
N GLY A 142 4.21 -1.76 23.17
CA GLY A 142 3.60 -1.12 22.01
C GLY A 142 2.60 -2.04 21.29
N PRO A 143 1.88 -1.51 20.32
CA PRO A 143 0.94 -2.28 19.53
C PRO A 143 1.66 -3.28 18.62
N LEU A 144 1.16 -4.50 18.60
CA LEU A 144 1.58 -5.58 17.71
C LEU A 144 0.44 -5.88 16.76
N THR A 145 0.72 -5.94 15.47
CA THR A 145 -0.25 -6.32 14.46
C THR A 145 0.21 -7.57 13.73
N PHE A 146 -0.63 -8.58 13.73
CA PHE A 146 -0.47 -9.79 12.92
C PHE A 146 -1.51 -9.77 11.82
N SER A 147 -1.14 -10.06 10.59
CA SER A 147 -2.09 -10.16 9.49
C SER A 147 -1.84 -11.40 8.65
N PHE A 148 -2.93 -12.12 8.38
CA PHE A 148 -2.99 -13.23 7.45
C PHE A 148 -3.86 -12.80 6.28
N ALA A 149 -3.29 -12.76 5.09
CA ALA A 149 -3.98 -12.30 3.91
C ALA A 149 -3.87 -13.31 2.78
N GLN A 150 -4.97 -13.47 2.05
CA GLN A 150 -5.04 -14.29 0.85
C GLN A 150 -5.23 -13.38 -0.36
N PRO A 151 -4.29 -13.33 -1.30
CA PRO A 151 -4.48 -12.67 -2.59
C PRO A 151 -5.67 -13.26 -3.36
N ILE A 152 -6.54 -12.41 -3.89
CA ILE A 152 -7.67 -12.79 -4.76
C ILE A 152 -7.31 -12.55 -6.22
N THR A 153 -6.86 -11.31 -6.53
CA THR A 153 -6.38 -10.95 -7.86
C THR A 153 -4.92 -10.52 -7.76
N LYS A 154 -4.09 -11.05 -8.65
CA LYS A 154 -2.66 -10.80 -8.72
C LYS A 154 -2.17 -10.90 -10.14
N GLU A 155 -1.04 -10.28 -10.44
CA GLU A 155 -0.31 -10.49 -11.68
C GLU A 155 0.75 -11.60 -11.48
N PRO A 156 1.17 -12.29 -12.55
CA PRO A 156 2.14 -13.38 -12.45
C PRO A 156 3.50 -12.98 -11.89
N THR A 157 3.82 -11.70 -11.94
CA THR A 157 5.09 -11.12 -11.48
C THR A 157 5.07 -10.65 -10.05
N ASP A 158 3.90 -10.55 -9.43
CA ASP A 158 3.74 -10.06 -8.06
C ASP A 158 4.24 -11.10 -7.04
N ILE A 159 4.87 -10.64 -5.96
CA ILE A 159 5.34 -11.51 -4.88
C ILE A 159 4.35 -11.46 -3.73
N GLU A 160 3.88 -12.63 -3.34
CA GLU A 160 2.89 -12.80 -2.27
C GLU A 160 3.57 -12.90 -0.90
N GLU A 161 2.92 -12.32 0.10
CA GLU A 161 3.30 -12.44 1.52
C GLU A 161 2.04 -12.71 2.35
N THR A 162 1.73 -13.98 2.56
CA THR A 162 0.49 -14.41 3.25
C THR A 162 0.45 -13.99 4.72
N PHE A 163 1.60 -13.90 5.38
CA PHE A 163 1.72 -13.53 6.79
C PHE A 163 2.61 -12.31 6.96
N ARG A 164 2.14 -11.33 7.72
CA ARG A 164 2.92 -10.14 8.08
C ARG A 164 2.79 -9.85 9.57
N PHE A 165 3.91 -9.48 10.16
CA PHE A 165 4.01 -9.05 11.54
C PHE A 165 4.58 -7.63 11.59
N ASN A 166 3.93 -6.74 12.34
CA ASN A 166 4.38 -5.37 12.56
C ASN A 166 4.44 -5.06 14.05
N ILE A 167 5.48 -4.35 14.45
CA ILE A 167 5.66 -3.82 15.81
C ILE A 167 5.64 -2.30 15.72
N GLY A 168 4.80 -1.67 16.55
CA GLY A 168 4.72 -0.22 16.64
C GLY A 168 3.50 0.38 15.95
N THR A 169 3.26 1.66 16.22
CA THR A 169 2.20 2.43 15.58
C THR A 169 2.62 2.82 14.16
N SER A 170 1.92 2.28 13.16
CA SER A 170 2.01 2.82 11.81
C SER A 170 1.02 3.99 11.70
N PHE A 171 1.53 5.19 11.76
CA PHE A 171 0.76 6.39 11.45
C PHE A 171 0.63 6.59 9.95
#